data_908ef271efedc788ef3ef4f29a556a6a
#
_entry.id   908ef271efedc788ef3ef4f29a556a6a
#
_cell.length_a   1.000
_cell.length_b   1.000
_cell.length_c   1.000
_cell.angle_alpha   90.00
_cell.angle_beta   90.00
_cell.angle_gamma   90.00
#
_symmetry.space_group_name_H-M   'P 1'
#
loop_
_entity.id
_entity.type
_entity.pdbx_description
1 polymer ?
#
loop_
_entity_poly.entity_id
_entity_poly.type
_entity_poly.pdbx_seq_one_letter_code
_entity_poly.pdbx_strand_id
1 'polypeptide(L)'
;MKILHIGQMIGGLDIYIRNSIIYNKVESNEYAIVCGTDDKHQPVIRNGVKVKEYPISLFRSLNPVNDLKALIEAVKIIRKEKPDVIHCHSAKGGIIGRTAGWITGVKTFYTPHAFSYLCTPSKLKRWVFMTIERLTRFKTYVLACSESEQEMAIKDIGYIKEHALVWHNAVPDSSLERGKVIDIVEPYACYIGRPCYQKNPLFLLDVIKKVKDKGCNLKFILLGVGYHSPELDAMKARMYELNLEDSIRLEPWINHSDCQEFVRKSLFYISTALYEGLPLAVIEAMANGKAIVASDVVGNKDCVRNGENGYLLPLDAEAYVDKIIQLVNDKELRTSMEEKSRALFLEEFFIENRIKYLQNQYNMVYNLRYGGGQILSS
;
A
#
# COMPACT_ATOMS: atom_id res chain seq x y z
N MET A 1 5.31 -17.87 -18.70
CA MET A 1 5.34 -18.18 -17.24
C MET A 1 3.96 -18.01 -16.67
N LYS A 2 3.50 -18.92 -15.81
CA LYS A 2 2.21 -18.84 -15.13
C LYS A 2 2.37 -18.38 -13.68
N ILE A 3 1.77 -17.25 -13.34
CA ILE A 3 1.89 -16.60 -12.03
C ILE A 3 0.52 -16.65 -11.33
N LEU A 4 0.50 -17.18 -10.10
CA LEU A 4 -0.70 -17.25 -9.27
C LEU A 4 -0.59 -16.25 -8.12
N HIS A 5 -1.42 -15.21 -8.14
CA HIS A 5 -1.55 -14.29 -7.00
C HIS A 5 -2.50 -14.87 -5.94
N ILE A 6 -2.16 -14.71 -4.67
CA ILE A 6 -3.01 -15.13 -3.53
C ILE A 6 -3.13 -13.98 -2.56
N GLY A 7 -4.31 -13.39 -2.43
CA GLY A 7 -4.57 -12.27 -1.51
C GLY A 7 -6.00 -11.75 -1.61
N GLN A 8 -6.43 -10.97 -0.62
CA GLN A 8 -7.74 -10.33 -0.66
C GLN A 8 -7.72 -9.14 -1.61
N MET A 9 -8.61 -9.10 -2.58
CA MET A 9 -8.73 -8.02 -3.58
C MET A 9 -9.48 -6.82 -2.97
N ILE A 10 -8.84 -6.11 -2.02
CA ILE A 10 -9.45 -4.99 -1.27
C ILE A 10 -8.46 -3.82 -1.17
N GLY A 11 -8.91 -2.62 -1.55
CA GLY A 11 -8.17 -1.37 -1.37
C GLY A 11 -6.82 -1.37 -2.09
N GLY A 12 -5.75 -0.91 -1.42
CA GLY A 12 -4.42 -0.83 -2.02
C GLY A 12 -3.87 -2.16 -2.52
N LEU A 13 -4.28 -3.28 -1.93
CA LEU A 13 -3.85 -4.60 -2.38
C LEU A 13 -4.47 -4.99 -3.73
N ASP A 14 -5.75 -4.67 -3.96
CA ASP A 14 -6.38 -4.82 -5.27
C ASP A 14 -5.64 -4.00 -6.33
N ILE A 15 -5.32 -2.73 -6.03
CA ILE A 15 -4.56 -1.86 -6.93
C ILE A 15 -3.19 -2.46 -7.26
N TYR A 16 -2.46 -2.94 -6.25
CA TYR A 16 -1.14 -3.54 -6.44
C TYR A 16 -1.19 -4.78 -7.34
N ILE A 17 -2.09 -5.74 -7.05
CA ILE A 17 -2.21 -6.98 -7.83
C ILE A 17 -2.66 -6.65 -9.26
N ARG A 18 -3.64 -5.79 -9.42
CA ARG A 18 -4.15 -5.32 -10.71
C ARG A 18 -3.06 -4.67 -11.56
N ASN A 19 -2.32 -3.74 -10.98
CA ASN A 19 -1.23 -3.05 -11.68
C ASN A 19 -0.10 -4.02 -12.08
N SER A 20 0.28 -4.94 -11.20
CA SER A 20 1.32 -5.94 -11.48
C SER A 20 0.94 -6.87 -12.65
N ILE A 21 -0.34 -7.08 -12.90
CA ILE A 21 -0.86 -7.91 -14.00
C ILE A 21 -1.04 -7.09 -15.28
N ILE A 22 -1.72 -5.93 -15.19
CA ILE A 22 -2.12 -5.15 -16.36
C ILE A 22 -0.92 -4.50 -17.04
N TYR A 23 0.01 -3.94 -16.26
CA TYR A 23 1.18 -3.24 -16.79
C TYR A 23 2.33 -4.17 -17.18
N ASN A 24 2.27 -5.45 -16.84
CA ASN A 24 3.27 -6.43 -17.28
C ASN A 24 3.04 -6.80 -18.76
N LYS A 25 3.91 -6.28 -19.63
CA LYS A 25 3.80 -6.39 -21.09
C LYS A 25 4.32 -7.73 -21.65
N VAL A 26 4.81 -8.66 -20.83
CA VAL A 26 5.25 -9.98 -21.30
C VAL A 26 4.05 -10.83 -21.71
N GLU A 27 3.78 -10.93 -22.99
CA GLU A 27 2.58 -11.58 -23.57
C GLU A 27 2.46 -13.06 -23.16
N SER A 28 3.59 -13.77 -23.08
CA SER A 28 3.64 -15.19 -22.70
C SER A 28 3.32 -15.45 -21.22
N ASN A 29 3.14 -14.40 -20.41
CA ASN A 29 2.72 -14.59 -19.02
C ASN A 29 1.22 -14.85 -18.92
N GLU A 30 0.88 -15.91 -18.18
CA GLU A 30 -0.47 -16.23 -17.75
C GLU A 30 -0.66 -15.87 -16.29
N TYR A 31 -1.83 -15.37 -15.94
CA TYR A 31 -2.15 -14.98 -14.57
C TYR A 31 -3.42 -15.64 -14.08
N ALA A 32 -3.42 -15.99 -12.79
CA ALA A 32 -4.62 -16.36 -12.06
C ALA A 32 -4.59 -15.72 -10.66
N ILE A 33 -5.74 -15.51 -10.07
CA ILE A 33 -5.91 -14.87 -8.76
C ILE A 33 -6.72 -15.79 -7.86
N VAL A 34 -6.22 -16.04 -6.65
CA VAL A 34 -6.97 -16.60 -5.53
C VAL A 34 -7.35 -15.46 -4.61
N CYS A 35 -8.63 -15.19 -4.45
CA CYS A 35 -9.18 -14.06 -3.70
C CYS A 35 -10.15 -14.53 -2.60
N GLY A 36 -10.60 -13.61 -1.75
CA GLY A 36 -11.62 -13.91 -0.75
C GLY A 36 -13.02 -13.97 -1.37
N THR A 37 -13.90 -14.81 -0.83
CA THR A 37 -15.31 -14.92 -1.28
C THR A 37 -16.09 -13.61 -1.05
N ASP A 38 -15.69 -12.81 -0.07
CA ASP A 38 -16.33 -11.54 0.30
C ASP A 38 -15.70 -10.32 -0.38
N ASP A 39 -14.69 -10.53 -1.23
CA ASP A 39 -14.01 -9.45 -1.94
C ASP A 39 -14.94 -8.84 -2.99
N LYS A 40 -15.21 -7.55 -2.84
CA LYS A 40 -16.02 -6.78 -3.79
C LYS A 40 -15.11 -5.95 -4.69
N HIS A 41 -14.63 -6.55 -5.75
CA HIS A 41 -13.77 -5.89 -6.73
C HIS A 41 -14.29 -6.10 -8.15
N GLN A 42 -13.88 -5.23 -9.07
CA GLN A 42 -14.13 -5.43 -10.49
C GLN A 42 -13.17 -6.51 -11.03
N PRO A 43 -13.61 -7.32 -12.00
CA PRO A 43 -12.72 -8.30 -12.64
C PRO A 43 -11.44 -7.66 -13.16
N VAL A 44 -10.31 -8.36 -13.02
CA VAL A 44 -9.06 -7.95 -13.65
C VAL A 44 -9.09 -8.32 -15.11
N ILE A 45 -8.94 -7.33 -16.00
CA ILE A 45 -8.91 -7.53 -17.46
C ILE A 45 -7.51 -7.22 -17.95
N ARG A 46 -6.87 -8.18 -18.65
CA ARG A 46 -5.57 -8.00 -19.29
C ARG A 46 -5.67 -8.30 -20.77
N ASN A 47 -5.27 -7.36 -21.62
CA ASN A 47 -5.35 -7.49 -23.09
C ASN A 47 -6.77 -7.89 -23.58
N GLY A 48 -7.82 -7.34 -22.98
CA GLY A 48 -9.22 -7.65 -23.32
C GLY A 48 -9.75 -8.97 -22.76
N VAL A 49 -8.92 -9.76 -22.06
CA VAL A 49 -9.31 -11.05 -21.51
C VAL A 49 -9.41 -10.96 -19.98
N LYS A 50 -10.49 -11.52 -19.43
CA LYS A 50 -10.67 -11.61 -17.97
C LYS A 50 -9.64 -12.59 -17.39
N VAL A 51 -8.87 -12.11 -16.40
CA VAL A 51 -7.98 -12.97 -15.61
C VAL A 51 -8.81 -13.95 -14.80
N LYS A 52 -8.35 -15.18 -14.72
CA LYS A 52 -9.04 -16.25 -14.01
C LYS A 52 -8.98 -16.03 -12.50
N GLU A 53 -10.12 -16.01 -11.85
CA GLU A 53 -10.25 -15.77 -10.40
C GLU A 53 -10.85 -16.99 -9.70
N TYR A 54 -10.32 -17.28 -8.51
CA TYR A 54 -10.73 -18.39 -7.65
C TYR A 54 -11.08 -17.84 -6.26
N PRO A 55 -12.36 -17.57 -5.98
CA PRO A 55 -12.78 -17.19 -4.63
C PRO A 55 -12.64 -18.38 -3.67
N ILE A 56 -12.00 -18.16 -2.52
CA ILE A 56 -11.83 -19.13 -1.45
C ILE A 56 -12.24 -18.53 -0.10
N SER A 57 -12.29 -19.35 0.95
CA SER A 57 -12.67 -18.95 2.31
C SER A 57 -11.60 -18.07 3.00
N LEU A 58 -11.08 -17.06 2.30
CA LEU A 58 -10.03 -16.15 2.75
C LEU A 58 -10.65 -14.90 3.39
N PHE A 59 -10.93 -14.93 4.68
CA PHE A 59 -11.54 -13.83 5.45
C PHE A 59 -10.50 -13.04 6.22
N ARG A 60 -10.79 -11.78 6.57
CA ARG A 60 -9.90 -10.94 7.40
C ARG A 60 -9.79 -11.41 8.84
N SER A 61 -10.89 -11.92 9.40
CA SER A 61 -10.95 -12.43 10.78
C SER A 61 -10.10 -13.69 10.95
N LEU A 62 -9.47 -13.86 12.11
CA LEU A 62 -8.81 -15.10 12.46
C LEU A 62 -9.86 -16.16 12.79
N ASN A 63 -9.92 -17.22 12.00
CA ASN A 63 -10.80 -18.36 12.22
C ASN A 63 -10.08 -19.62 11.74
N PRO A 64 -9.59 -20.48 12.66
CA PRO A 64 -8.78 -21.65 12.30
C PRO A 64 -9.47 -22.62 11.33
N VAL A 65 -10.79 -22.75 11.41
CA VAL A 65 -11.56 -23.64 10.52
C VAL A 65 -11.59 -23.08 9.10
N ASN A 66 -11.92 -21.81 8.96
CA ASN A 66 -11.93 -21.14 7.66
C ASN A 66 -10.52 -21.05 7.08
N ASP A 67 -9.51 -20.83 7.92
CA ASP A 67 -8.10 -20.73 7.48
C ASP A 67 -7.58 -22.09 6.98
N LEU A 68 -7.94 -23.19 7.64
CA LEU A 68 -7.63 -24.54 7.17
C LEU A 68 -8.37 -24.85 5.86
N LYS A 69 -9.65 -24.48 5.77
CA LYS A 69 -10.43 -24.64 4.53
C LYS A 69 -9.79 -23.86 3.37
N ALA A 70 -9.44 -22.59 3.60
CA ALA A 70 -8.76 -21.75 2.60
C ALA A 70 -7.42 -22.37 2.14
N LEU A 71 -6.64 -22.94 3.06
CA LEU A 71 -5.39 -23.63 2.74
C LEU A 71 -5.65 -24.86 1.83
N ILE A 72 -6.63 -25.69 2.16
CA ILE A 72 -6.98 -26.86 1.35
C ILE A 72 -7.45 -26.43 -0.05
N GLU A 73 -8.29 -25.40 -0.12
CA GLU A 73 -8.77 -24.82 -1.39
C GLU A 73 -7.60 -24.29 -2.23
N ALA A 74 -6.69 -23.51 -1.62
CA ALA A 74 -5.50 -22.99 -2.30
C ALA A 74 -4.60 -24.11 -2.85
N VAL A 75 -4.33 -25.17 -2.06
CA VAL A 75 -3.55 -26.32 -2.52
C VAL A 75 -4.21 -27.03 -3.71
N LYS A 76 -5.54 -27.21 -3.69
CA LYS A 76 -6.28 -27.81 -4.83
C LYS A 76 -6.15 -26.95 -6.08
N ILE A 77 -6.27 -25.61 -5.95
CA ILE A 77 -6.14 -24.68 -7.07
C ILE A 77 -4.71 -24.70 -7.63
N ILE A 78 -3.68 -24.67 -6.77
CA ILE A 78 -2.29 -24.75 -7.20
C ILE A 78 -2.01 -26.03 -7.98
N ARG A 79 -2.50 -27.18 -7.49
CA ARG A 79 -2.35 -28.47 -8.20
C ARG A 79 -3.07 -28.50 -9.54
N LYS A 80 -4.23 -27.84 -9.65
CA LYS A 80 -5.01 -27.72 -10.89
C LYS A 80 -4.35 -26.78 -11.89
N GLU A 81 -3.97 -25.58 -11.44
CA GLU A 81 -3.42 -24.52 -12.31
C GLU A 81 -1.95 -24.74 -12.65
N LYS A 82 -1.20 -25.47 -11.82
CA LYS A 82 0.22 -25.76 -11.98
C LYS A 82 1.05 -24.48 -12.26
N PRO A 83 0.95 -23.45 -11.40
CA PRO A 83 1.69 -22.22 -11.64
C PRO A 83 3.20 -22.44 -11.53
N ASP A 84 3.96 -21.66 -12.25
CA ASP A 84 5.41 -21.63 -12.15
C ASP A 84 5.84 -20.92 -10.88
N VAL A 85 5.11 -19.86 -10.51
CA VAL A 85 5.38 -18.99 -9.36
C VAL A 85 4.07 -18.67 -8.64
N ILE A 86 4.11 -18.67 -7.31
CA ILE A 86 3.07 -18.11 -6.46
C ILE A 86 3.56 -16.75 -5.95
N HIS A 87 2.71 -15.73 -5.97
CA HIS A 87 2.94 -14.46 -5.31
C HIS A 87 1.80 -14.20 -4.32
N CYS A 88 2.08 -14.36 -3.03
CA CYS A 88 1.10 -14.17 -1.97
C CYS A 88 1.28 -12.84 -1.25
N HIS A 89 0.16 -12.27 -0.78
CA HIS A 89 0.08 -10.89 -0.34
C HIS A 89 -0.58 -10.75 1.02
N SER A 90 -0.11 -9.77 1.80
CA SER A 90 -0.58 -9.43 3.14
C SER A 90 -0.47 -10.60 4.14
N ALA A 91 -0.80 -10.36 5.41
CA ALA A 91 -0.63 -11.36 6.46
C ALA A 91 -1.33 -12.69 6.16
N LYS A 92 -2.63 -12.64 5.88
CA LYS A 92 -3.43 -13.87 5.75
C LYS A 92 -3.18 -14.59 4.42
N GLY A 93 -3.18 -13.87 3.30
CA GLY A 93 -2.80 -14.42 2.00
C GLY A 93 -1.36 -14.94 2.01
N GLY A 94 -0.48 -14.25 2.74
CA GLY A 94 0.91 -14.65 2.95
C GLY A 94 1.05 -15.98 3.70
N ILE A 95 0.32 -16.17 4.81
CA ILE A 95 0.35 -17.44 5.56
C ILE A 95 -0.18 -18.59 4.70
N ILE A 96 -1.36 -18.41 4.10
CA ILE A 96 -2.00 -19.43 3.25
C ILE A 96 -1.12 -19.74 2.02
N GLY A 97 -0.66 -18.69 1.32
CA GLY A 97 0.13 -18.86 0.09
C GLY A 97 1.49 -19.48 0.32
N ARG A 98 2.24 -19.05 1.37
CA ARG A 98 3.55 -19.64 1.73
C ARG A 98 3.40 -21.10 2.14
N THR A 99 2.39 -21.42 2.95
CA THR A 99 2.13 -22.79 3.39
C THR A 99 1.71 -23.69 2.21
N ALA A 100 0.78 -23.21 1.35
CA ALA A 100 0.36 -23.93 0.17
C ALA A 100 1.50 -24.16 -0.84
N GLY A 101 2.34 -23.13 -1.04
CA GLY A 101 3.53 -23.21 -1.86
C GLY A 101 4.55 -24.23 -1.34
N TRP A 102 4.77 -24.27 -0.02
CA TRP A 102 5.62 -25.29 0.61
C TRP A 102 5.06 -26.70 0.42
N ILE A 103 3.76 -26.92 0.63
CA ILE A 103 3.11 -28.23 0.44
C ILE A 103 3.19 -28.70 -1.02
N THR A 104 3.08 -27.80 -1.99
CA THR A 104 3.03 -28.11 -3.43
C THR A 104 4.41 -28.04 -4.10
N GLY A 105 5.44 -27.59 -3.41
CA GLY A 105 6.79 -27.40 -3.95
C GLY A 105 6.93 -26.26 -4.96
N VAL A 106 5.96 -25.36 -5.05
CA VAL A 106 5.99 -24.21 -5.97
C VAL A 106 6.77 -23.05 -5.34
N LYS A 107 7.66 -22.43 -6.09
CA LYS A 107 8.40 -21.23 -5.65
C LYS A 107 7.43 -20.10 -5.33
N THR A 108 7.64 -19.47 -4.17
CA THR A 108 6.67 -18.52 -3.62
C THR A 108 7.34 -17.22 -3.23
N PHE A 109 6.80 -16.12 -3.74
CA PHE A 109 7.04 -14.77 -3.27
C PHE A 109 5.99 -14.38 -2.22
N TYR A 110 6.41 -13.59 -1.26
CA TYR A 110 5.54 -12.99 -0.26
C TYR A 110 5.77 -11.49 -0.19
N THR A 111 4.73 -10.70 -0.41
CA THR A 111 4.73 -9.25 -0.17
C THR A 111 3.87 -8.95 1.05
N PRO A 112 4.46 -8.46 2.15
CA PRO A 112 3.75 -8.18 3.41
C PRO A 112 2.73 -7.05 3.30
N HIS A 113 3.02 -5.98 2.54
CA HIS A 113 2.26 -4.72 2.52
C HIS A 113 2.08 -4.12 3.93
N ALA A 114 3.15 -3.98 4.65
CA ALA A 114 3.33 -3.80 6.07
C ALA A 114 3.14 -5.12 6.86
N PHE A 115 4.17 -5.50 7.61
CA PHE A 115 4.12 -6.71 8.43
C PHE A 115 3.02 -6.66 9.48
N SER A 116 2.35 -7.78 9.68
CA SER A 116 1.19 -7.92 10.56
C SER A 116 1.47 -7.52 12.02
N TYR A 117 2.70 -7.70 12.51
CA TYR A 117 3.04 -7.34 13.89
C TYR A 117 3.07 -5.82 14.16
N LEU A 118 3.01 -4.98 13.11
CA LEU A 118 2.88 -3.53 13.24
C LEU A 118 1.45 -3.08 13.55
N CYS A 119 0.44 -3.93 13.27
CA CYS A 119 -0.97 -3.57 13.37
C CYS A 119 -1.52 -3.47 14.81
N THR A 120 -0.67 -3.64 15.82
CA THR A 120 -1.09 -3.66 17.22
C THR A 120 -0.07 -3.03 18.17
N PRO A 121 -0.52 -2.22 19.15
CA PRO A 121 0.34 -1.74 20.23
C PRO A 121 0.67 -2.81 21.28
N SER A 122 -0.09 -3.92 21.33
CA SER A 122 0.08 -4.97 22.31
C SER A 122 1.36 -5.77 22.08
N LYS A 123 2.29 -5.74 23.02
CA LYS A 123 3.57 -6.49 22.95
C LYS A 123 3.36 -7.99 22.76
N LEU A 124 2.35 -8.57 23.43
CA LEU A 124 2.05 -10.01 23.32
C LEU A 124 1.53 -10.35 21.91
N LYS A 125 0.56 -9.59 21.39
CA LYS A 125 0.03 -9.79 20.02
C LYS A 125 1.15 -9.60 18.98
N ARG A 126 2.00 -8.58 19.16
CA ARG A 126 3.15 -8.33 18.29
C ARG A 126 4.09 -9.53 18.27
N TRP A 127 4.43 -10.10 19.44
CA TRP A 127 5.25 -11.29 19.54
C TRP A 127 4.62 -12.50 18.84
N VAL A 128 3.30 -12.72 19.02
CA VAL A 128 2.58 -13.82 18.35
C VAL A 128 2.64 -13.65 16.84
N PHE A 129 2.34 -12.45 16.31
CA PHE A 129 2.37 -12.21 14.87
C PHE A 129 3.78 -12.37 14.29
N MET A 130 4.81 -11.85 14.96
CA MET A 130 6.21 -12.08 14.56
C MET A 130 6.56 -13.56 14.53
N THR A 131 6.12 -14.31 15.52
CA THR A 131 6.36 -15.75 15.58
C THR A 131 5.70 -16.49 14.41
N ILE A 132 4.45 -16.14 14.08
CA ILE A 132 3.75 -16.70 12.92
C ILE A 132 4.49 -16.36 11.63
N GLU A 133 4.93 -15.12 11.44
CA GLU A 133 5.71 -14.70 10.27
C GLU A 133 7.01 -15.51 10.13
N ARG A 134 7.72 -15.72 11.23
CA ARG A 134 8.97 -16.51 11.28
C ARG A 134 8.74 -17.99 10.96
N LEU A 135 7.70 -18.59 11.52
CA LEU A 135 7.38 -20.00 11.32
C LEU A 135 6.91 -20.30 9.90
N THR A 136 6.15 -19.38 9.30
CA THR A 136 5.61 -19.52 7.94
C THR A 136 6.55 -19.00 6.85
N ARG A 137 7.75 -18.55 7.20
CA ARG A 137 8.77 -18.08 6.24
C ARG A 137 9.14 -19.17 5.23
N PHE A 138 9.31 -20.43 5.68
CA PHE A 138 9.76 -21.55 4.85
C PHE A 138 10.98 -21.19 3.98
N LYS A 139 11.06 -21.76 2.77
CA LYS A 139 12.07 -21.42 1.75
C LYS A 139 11.45 -20.49 0.69
N THR A 140 10.79 -19.41 1.14
CA THR A 140 10.13 -18.43 0.27
C THR A 140 10.99 -17.19 0.09
N TYR A 141 10.67 -16.39 -0.91
CA TYR A 141 11.27 -15.07 -1.13
C TYR A 141 10.31 -14.01 -0.59
N VAL A 142 10.79 -13.10 0.26
CA VAL A 142 10.04 -11.87 0.53
C VAL A 142 10.34 -10.89 -0.58
N LEU A 143 9.29 -10.30 -1.15
CA LEU A 143 9.38 -9.21 -2.10
C LEU A 143 8.79 -7.98 -1.40
N ALA A 144 9.65 -7.29 -0.67
CA ALA A 144 9.27 -6.13 0.12
C ALA A 144 8.86 -4.95 -0.78
N CYS A 145 7.91 -4.14 -0.30
CA CYS A 145 7.45 -2.95 -1.01
C CYS A 145 8.47 -1.79 -0.92
N SER A 146 9.37 -1.83 0.08
CA SER A 146 10.33 -0.78 0.37
C SER A 146 11.60 -1.36 1.00
N GLU A 147 12.67 -0.57 1.01
CA GLU A 147 13.92 -0.91 1.69
C GLU A 147 13.72 -1.08 3.20
N SER A 148 12.90 -0.23 3.81
CA SER A 148 12.55 -0.34 5.22
C SER A 148 11.84 -1.65 5.53
N GLU A 149 10.92 -2.09 4.67
CA GLU A 149 10.23 -3.37 4.83
C GLU A 149 11.19 -4.55 4.60
N GLN A 150 12.13 -4.44 3.66
CA GLN A 150 13.20 -5.43 3.46
C GLN A 150 14.08 -5.57 4.70
N GLU A 151 14.51 -4.45 5.29
CA GLU A 151 15.29 -4.47 6.53
C GLU A 151 14.54 -5.19 7.66
N MET A 152 13.24 -4.94 7.80
CA MET A 152 12.41 -5.64 8.78
C MET A 152 12.29 -7.13 8.46
N ALA A 153 12.16 -7.52 7.20
CA ALA A 153 12.18 -8.92 6.79
C ALA A 153 13.46 -9.63 7.22
N ILE A 154 14.61 -8.97 7.07
CA ILE A 154 15.91 -9.54 7.47
C ILE A 154 16.07 -9.52 8.99
N LYS A 155 15.90 -8.37 9.64
CA LYS A 155 16.22 -8.17 11.05
C LYS A 155 15.19 -8.83 11.98
N ASP A 156 13.89 -8.64 11.69
CA ASP A 156 12.82 -9.07 12.59
C ASP A 156 12.32 -10.47 12.28
N ILE A 157 12.18 -10.82 10.99
CA ILE A 157 11.62 -12.11 10.57
C ILE A 157 12.72 -13.15 10.31
N GLY A 158 13.93 -12.70 9.96
CA GLY A 158 15.10 -13.56 9.74
C GLY A 158 15.17 -14.16 8.34
N TYR A 159 14.70 -13.45 7.32
CA TYR A 159 15.04 -13.78 5.94
C TYR A 159 16.53 -13.57 5.71
N ILE A 160 17.16 -14.45 4.95
CA ILE A 160 18.52 -14.19 4.45
C ILE A 160 18.47 -13.14 3.33
N LYS A 161 19.55 -12.40 3.14
CA LYS A 161 19.61 -11.28 2.21
C LYS A 161 19.22 -11.67 0.77
N GLU A 162 19.67 -12.85 0.33
CA GLU A 162 19.42 -13.41 -0.99
C GLU A 162 17.94 -13.76 -1.24
N HIS A 163 17.15 -13.91 -0.16
CA HIS A 163 15.71 -14.17 -0.21
C HIS A 163 14.88 -12.95 0.17
N ALA A 164 15.50 -11.83 0.48
CA ALA A 164 14.85 -10.57 0.82
C ALA A 164 15.04 -9.57 -0.34
N LEU A 165 14.09 -9.55 -1.25
CA LEU A 165 14.10 -8.76 -2.47
C LEU A 165 13.23 -7.51 -2.27
N VAL A 166 13.45 -6.49 -3.10
CA VAL A 166 12.63 -5.26 -3.12
C VAL A 166 12.03 -5.07 -4.49
N TRP A 167 10.77 -4.71 -4.51
CA TRP A 167 10.12 -4.09 -5.64
C TRP A 167 9.15 -3.02 -5.11
N HIS A 168 9.52 -1.76 -5.32
CA HIS A 168 8.71 -0.64 -4.88
C HIS A 168 7.30 -0.72 -5.45
N ASN A 169 6.30 -0.44 -4.63
CA ASN A 169 4.97 -0.17 -5.12
C ASN A 169 5.06 0.90 -6.20
N ALA A 170 4.35 0.67 -7.30
CA ALA A 170 4.33 1.58 -8.42
C ALA A 170 2.91 1.76 -8.93
N VAL A 171 2.60 2.96 -9.40
CA VAL A 171 1.26 3.30 -9.90
C VAL A 171 1.34 3.95 -11.28
N PRO A 172 0.25 3.91 -12.07
CA PRO A 172 0.16 4.68 -13.31
C PRO A 172 0.22 6.18 -13.03
N ASP A 173 0.45 6.95 -14.07
CA ASP A 173 0.45 8.40 -13.97
C ASP A 173 -0.98 8.94 -13.82
N SER A 174 -1.41 9.11 -12.59
CA SER A 174 -2.73 9.62 -12.24
C SER A 174 -2.92 11.11 -12.56
N SER A 175 -1.86 11.86 -12.86
CA SER A 175 -1.95 13.27 -13.25
C SER A 175 -2.72 13.47 -14.57
N LEU A 176 -2.79 12.42 -15.39
CA LEU A 176 -3.52 12.41 -16.66
C LEU A 176 -5.00 12.04 -16.51
N GLU A 177 -5.39 11.47 -15.38
CA GLU A 177 -6.78 11.11 -15.12
C GLU A 177 -7.64 12.36 -14.92
N ARG A 178 -8.88 12.29 -15.36
CA ARG A 178 -9.88 13.36 -15.16
C ARG A 178 -11.07 12.78 -14.43
N GLY A 179 -11.32 13.33 -13.24
CA GLY A 179 -12.51 13.06 -12.44
C GLY A 179 -13.61 14.09 -12.69
N LYS A 180 -14.66 14.01 -11.89
CA LYS A 180 -15.70 15.02 -11.86
C LYS A 180 -15.13 16.36 -11.43
N VAL A 181 -15.64 17.43 -11.99
CA VAL A 181 -15.28 18.78 -11.56
C VAL A 181 -15.67 18.95 -10.09
N ILE A 182 -14.69 19.33 -9.27
CA ILE A 182 -14.88 19.60 -7.86
C ILE A 182 -14.93 21.10 -7.67
N ASP A 183 -16.05 21.58 -7.15
CA ASP A 183 -16.24 23.00 -6.82
C ASP A 183 -15.80 23.23 -5.36
N ILE A 184 -14.51 23.47 -5.18
CA ILE A 184 -13.93 23.86 -3.91
C ILE A 184 -13.06 25.08 -4.19
N VAL A 185 -13.44 26.20 -3.60
CA VAL A 185 -12.77 27.50 -3.77
C VAL A 185 -11.69 27.71 -2.70
N GLU A 186 -11.93 27.21 -1.49
CA GLU A 186 -11.03 27.37 -0.35
C GLU A 186 -9.77 26.49 -0.48
N PRO A 187 -8.60 26.98 -0.04
CA PRO A 187 -7.38 26.17 0.00
C PRO A 187 -7.52 24.98 0.97
N TYR A 188 -7.06 23.80 0.58
CA TYR A 188 -7.14 22.63 1.42
C TYR A 188 -5.94 21.70 1.29
N ALA A 189 -5.71 20.92 2.35
CA ALA A 189 -4.83 19.76 2.35
C ALA A 189 -5.65 18.48 2.12
N CYS A 190 -5.10 17.51 1.38
CA CYS A 190 -5.76 16.26 1.07
C CYS A 190 -5.15 15.10 1.88
N TYR A 191 -6.03 14.22 2.36
CA TYR A 191 -5.68 12.96 3.02
C TYR A 191 -6.50 11.83 2.39
N ILE A 192 -5.85 10.68 2.14
CA ILE A 192 -6.52 9.47 1.63
C ILE A 192 -6.26 8.34 2.62
N GLY A 193 -7.33 7.84 3.21
CA GLY A 193 -7.23 6.69 4.09
C GLY A 193 -8.51 6.45 4.89
N ARG A 194 -8.82 5.17 5.09
CA ARG A 194 -9.92 4.80 5.97
C ARG A 194 -9.54 5.07 7.42
N PRO A 195 -10.45 5.58 8.28
CA PRO A 195 -10.22 5.70 9.71
C PRO A 195 -9.94 4.34 10.36
N CYS A 196 -8.67 4.10 10.71
CA CYS A 196 -8.20 2.89 11.38
C CYS A 196 -6.88 3.16 12.12
N TYR A 197 -6.50 2.29 13.04
CA TYR A 197 -5.27 2.39 13.84
C TYR A 197 -4.02 2.73 13.01
N GLN A 198 -3.80 2.04 11.89
CA GLN A 198 -2.66 2.29 11.00
C GLN A 198 -2.58 3.75 10.54
N LYS A 199 -3.71 4.33 10.17
CA LYS A 199 -3.80 5.68 9.60
C LYS A 199 -3.85 6.80 10.63
N ASN A 200 -4.04 6.45 11.93
CA ASN A 200 -3.97 7.36 13.07
C ASN A 200 -4.84 8.62 12.93
N PRO A 201 -6.15 8.47 12.68
CA PRO A 201 -7.02 9.61 12.39
C PRO A 201 -7.18 10.56 13.58
N LEU A 202 -7.11 10.06 14.81
CA LEU A 202 -7.27 10.91 16.00
C LEU A 202 -6.12 11.91 16.13
N PHE A 203 -4.89 11.48 15.89
CA PHE A 203 -3.73 12.38 15.87
C PHE A 203 -3.86 13.43 14.73
N LEU A 204 -4.39 13.05 13.57
CA LEU A 204 -4.68 14.02 12.51
C LEU A 204 -5.64 15.11 12.96
N LEU A 205 -6.68 14.76 13.73
CA LEU A 205 -7.62 15.74 14.28
C LEU A 205 -6.94 16.68 15.28
N ASP A 206 -6.02 16.18 16.13
CA ASP A 206 -5.25 17.01 17.04
C ASP A 206 -4.34 18.00 16.28
N VAL A 207 -3.73 17.57 15.18
CA VAL A 207 -2.96 18.45 14.27
C VAL A 207 -3.88 19.53 13.67
N ILE A 208 -5.01 19.15 13.11
CA ILE A 208 -5.99 20.08 12.49
C ILE A 208 -6.47 21.12 13.50
N LYS A 209 -6.77 20.68 14.74
CA LYS A 209 -7.19 21.58 15.82
C LYS A 209 -6.13 22.66 16.09
N LYS A 210 -4.86 22.24 16.20
CA LYS A 210 -3.77 23.19 16.45
C LYS A 210 -3.54 24.13 15.26
N VAL A 211 -3.67 23.67 14.02
CA VAL A 211 -3.61 24.52 12.81
C VAL A 211 -4.72 25.60 12.88
N LYS A 212 -5.94 25.20 13.22
CA LYS A 212 -7.08 26.13 13.42
C LYS A 212 -6.79 27.14 14.54
N ASP A 213 -6.28 26.66 15.69
CA ASP A 213 -5.98 27.51 16.85
C ASP A 213 -4.87 28.55 16.58
N LYS A 214 -3.96 28.25 15.66
CA LYS A 214 -2.96 29.21 15.16
C LYS A 214 -3.55 30.22 14.14
N GLY A 215 -4.86 30.18 13.87
CA GLY A 215 -5.54 31.10 12.96
C GLY A 215 -5.31 30.80 11.47
N CYS A 216 -4.77 29.64 11.11
CA CYS A 216 -4.57 29.25 9.73
C CYS A 216 -5.89 28.78 9.11
N ASN A 217 -6.39 29.50 8.10
CA ASN A 217 -7.64 29.15 7.40
C ASN A 217 -7.35 28.11 6.29
N LEU A 218 -7.06 26.87 6.69
CA LEU A 218 -6.86 25.73 5.82
C LEU A 218 -7.98 24.72 6.06
N LYS A 219 -8.60 24.22 4.98
CA LYS A 219 -9.53 23.10 5.05
C LYS A 219 -8.77 21.79 4.92
N PHE A 220 -9.38 20.71 5.38
CA PHE A 220 -8.85 19.36 5.23
C PHE A 220 -9.91 18.47 4.59
N ILE A 221 -9.57 17.80 3.51
CA ILE A 221 -10.46 16.86 2.84
C ILE A 221 -9.93 15.44 3.05
N LEU A 222 -10.74 14.64 3.74
CA LEU A 222 -10.40 13.28 4.11
C LEU A 222 -11.20 12.31 3.26
N LEU A 223 -10.52 11.62 2.36
CA LEU A 223 -11.10 10.68 1.39
C LEU A 223 -11.02 9.24 1.88
N GLY A 224 -11.99 8.41 1.47
CA GLY A 224 -12.03 6.98 1.79
C GLY A 224 -12.67 6.67 3.16
N VAL A 225 -13.51 7.57 3.63
CA VAL A 225 -14.23 7.42 4.91
C VAL A 225 -15.46 6.53 4.71
N GLY A 226 -15.64 5.53 5.58
CA GLY A 226 -16.86 4.69 5.60
C GLY A 226 -16.59 3.20 5.59
N TYR A 227 -16.29 2.61 4.44
CA TYR A 227 -16.11 1.17 4.31
C TYR A 227 -14.89 0.65 5.09
N HIS A 228 -15.06 -0.35 5.95
CA HIS A 228 -14.01 -0.91 6.81
C HIS A 228 -13.22 0.14 7.63
N SER A 229 -13.94 1.09 8.22
CA SER A 229 -13.39 2.18 9.03
C SER A 229 -13.67 1.97 10.51
N PRO A 230 -12.92 1.12 11.23
CA PRO A 230 -13.23 0.76 12.62
C PRO A 230 -13.14 1.92 13.62
N GLU A 231 -12.43 2.99 13.27
CA GLU A 231 -12.27 4.18 14.11
C GLU A 231 -13.15 5.36 13.66
N LEU A 232 -14.08 5.15 12.71
CA LEU A 232 -14.90 6.24 12.17
C LEU A 232 -15.75 6.94 13.22
N ASP A 233 -16.41 6.17 14.09
CA ASP A 233 -17.29 6.75 15.11
C ASP A 233 -16.49 7.53 16.16
N ALA A 234 -15.34 6.99 16.59
CA ALA A 234 -14.43 7.69 17.49
C ALA A 234 -13.86 8.97 16.85
N MET A 235 -13.51 8.90 15.57
CA MET A 235 -13.05 10.04 14.80
C MET A 235 -14.12 11.13 14.69
N LYS A 236 -15.37 10.79 14.36
CA LYS A 236 -16.48 11.74 14.30
C LYS A 236 -16.78 12.39 15.65
N ALA A 237 -16.80 11.59 16.73
CA ALA A 237 -17.00 12.10 18.08
C ALA A 237 -15.90 13.09 18.46
N ARG A 238 -14.64 12.76 18.19
CA ARG A 238 -13.50 13.66 18.44
C ARG A 238 -13.53 14.92 17.59
N MET A 239 -13.93 14.82 16.31
CA MET A 239 -14.10 15.96 15.42
C MET A 239 -15.12 16.96 15.98
N TYR A 240 -16.26 16.46 16.47
CA TYR A 240 -17.30 17.26 17.10
C TYR A 240 -16.81 17.90 18.42
N GLU A 241 -16.16 17.11 19.30
CA GLU A 241 -15.57 17.59 20.56
C GLU A 241 -14.60 18.77 20.35
N LEU A 242 -13.81 18.70 19.28
CA LEU A 242 -12.82 19.71 18.91
C LEU A 242 -13.38 20.87 18.08
N ASN A 243 -14.68 20.88 17.76
CA ASN A 243 -15.35 21.86 16.90
C ASN A 243 -14.64 22.02 15.54
N LEU A 244 -14.43 20.90 14.81
CA LEU A 244 -13.71 20.85 13.55
C LEU A 244 -14.59 20.65 12.31
N GLU A 245 -15.93 20.66 12.45
CA GLU A 245 -16.89 20.40 11.39
C GLU A 245 -16.70 21.38 10.21
N ASP A 246 -16.40 22.64 10.50
CA ASP A 246 -16.14 23.67 9.48
C ASP A 246 -14.73 23.55 8.86
N SER A 247 -13.81 22.82 9.49
CA SER A 247 -12.42 22.68 9.03
C SER A 247 -12.20 21.41 8.22
N ILE A 248 -13.09 20.43 8.34
CA ILE A 248 -12.93 19.10 7.78
C ILE A 248 -14.12 18.73 6.92
N ARG A 249 -13.84 18.29 5.71
CA ARG A 249 -14.80 17.61 4.84
C ARG A 249 -14.46 16.13 4.75
N LEU A 250 -15.43 15.28 5.13
CA LEU A 250 -15.31 13.83 5.03
C LEU A 250 -15.94 13.36 3.71
N GLU A 251 -15.16 12.73 2.85
CA GLU A 251 -15.64 12.13 1.63
C GLU A 251 -15.71 10.61 1.75
N PRO A 252 -16.82 9.99 1.37
CA PRO A 252 -16.95 8.55 1.38
C PRO A 252 -16.01 7.90 0.34
N TRP A 253 -16.14 6.60 0.17
CA TRP A 253 -15.45 5.91 -0.92
C TRP A 253 -16.00 6.39 -2.27
N ILE A 254 -15.16 7.04 -3.04
CA ILE A 254 -15.42 7.55 -4.39
C ILE A 254 -14.56 6.80 -5.41
N ASN A 255 -14.84 6.97 -6.69
CA ASN A 255 -14.01 6.36 -7.73
C ASN A 255 -12.60 6.98 -7.77
N HIS A 256 -11.64 6.27 -8.36
CA HIS A 256 -10.24 6.66 -8.35
C HIS A 256 -9.99 8.00 -9.03
N SER A 257 -10.59 8.24 -10.19
CA SER A 257 -10.40 9.49 -10.93
C SER A 257 -10.93 10.72 -10.19
N ASP A 258 -12.07 10.61 -9.49
CA ASP A 258 -12.58 11.67 -8.64
C ASP A 258 -11.65 11.90 -7.44
N CYS A 259 -11.11 10.82 -6.84
CA CYS A 259 -10.12 10.91 -5.77
C CYS A 259 -8.87 11.68 -6.22
N GLN A 260 -8.36 11.37 -7.41
CA GLN A 260 -7.19 12.06 -7.98
C GLN A 260 -7.46 13.54 -8.27
N GLU A 261 -8.71 13.91 -8.58
CA GLU A 261 -9.08 15.33 -8.76
C GLU A 261 -8.99 16.10 -7.44
N PHE A 262 -9.41 15.52 -6.30
CA PHE A 262 -9.20 16.13 -4.98
C PHE A 262 -7.70 16.28 -4.67
N VAL A 263 -6.89 15.27 -4.93
CA VAL A 263 -5.45 15.35 -4.73
C VAL A 263 -4.84 16.47 -5.57
N ARG A 264 -5.17 16.52 -6.85
CA ARG A 264 -4.62 17.50 -7.81
C ARG A 264 -4.91 18.94 -7.41
N LYS A 265 -6.10 19.22 -6.90
CA LYS A 265 -6.51 20.57 -6.48
C LYS A 265 -6.05 20.95 -5.07
N SER A 266 -5.55 20.00 -4.27
CA SER A 266 -5.04 20.30 -2.94
C SER A 266 -3.75 21.13 -2.97
N LEU A 267 -3.45 21.84 -1.88
CA LEU A 267 -2.16 22.50 -1.71
C LEU A 267 -1.04 21.48 -1.50
N PHE A 268 -1.28 20.48 -0.68
CA PHE A 268 -0.34 19.41 -0.36
C PHE A 268 -1.09 18.18 0.16
N TYR A 269 -0.39 17.07 0.24
CA TYR A 269 -0.90 15.82 0.79
C TYR A 269 -0.39 15.59 2.22
N ILE A 270 -1.25 15.10 3.12
CA ILE A 270 -0.88 14.81 4.51
C ILE A 270 -1.10 13.33 4.86
N SER A 271 -0.17 12.75 5.62
CA SER A 271 -0.25 11.39 6.17
C SER A 271 0.22 11.38 7.62
N THR A 272 -0.58 10.81 8.50
CA THR A 272 -0.29 10.63 9.94
C THR A 272 -0.15 9.17 10.32
N ALA A 273 0.15 8.31 9.36
CA ALA A 273 0.20 6.87 9.56
C ALA A 273 1.23 6.46 10.63
N LEU A 274 0.90 5.41 11.40
CA LEU A 274 1.82 4.81 12.38
C LEU A 274 2.84 3.88 11.70
N TYR A 275 2.52 3.36 10.54
CA TYR A 275 3.35 2.48 9.70
C TYR A 275 2.70 2.30 8.33
N GLU A 276 3.51 2.02 7.32
CA GLU A 276 3.09 1.65 5.96
C GLU A 276 4.02 0.55 5.41
N GLY A 277 3.62 -0.14 4.35
CA GLY A 277 4.54 -0.94 3.54
C GLY A 277 5.32 -0.04 2.58
N LEU A 278 4.60 0.52 1.62
CA LEU A 278 4.95 1.68 0.80
C LEU A 278 3.62 2.30 0.35
N PRO A 279 3.25 3.50 0.82
CA PRO A 279 1.87 4.00 0.71
C PRO A 279 1.51 4.44 -0.71
N LEU A 280 0.61 3.71 -1.37
CA LEU A 280 0.13 4.05 -2.71
C LEU A 280 -0.44 5.48 -2.77
N ALA A 281 -1.17 5.90 -1.73
CA ALA A 281 -1.78 7.24 -1.69
C ALA A 281 -0.73 8.37 -1.66
N VAL A 282 0.42 8.17 -1.01
CA VAL A 282 1.54 9.13 -1.08
C VAL A 282 2.15 9.14 -2.47
N ILE A 283 2.36 7.96 -3.07
CA ILE A 283 2.91 7.84 -4.43
C ILE A 283 1.96 8.48 -5.45
N GLU A 284 0.65 8.29 -5.31
CA GLU A 284 -0.37 8.94 -6.15
C GLU A 284 -0.39 10.47 -5.97
N ALA A 285 -0.16 10.96 -4.75
CA ALA A 285 -0.01 12.40 -4.50
C ALA A 285 1.25 12.95 -5.18
N MET A 286 2.37 12.20 -5.12
CA MET A 286 3.59 12.55 -5.85
C MET A 286 3.39 12.52 -7.37
N ALA A 287 2.61 11.57 -7.90
CA ALA A 287 2.22 11.54 -9.32
C ALA A 287 1.47 12.81 -9.74
N ASN A 288 0.66 13.37 -8.85
CA ASN A 288 -0.01 14.66 -9.05
C ASN A 288 0.86 15.87 -8.70
N GLY A 289 2.15 15.68 -8.45
CA GLY A 289 3.08 16.76 -8.13
C GLY A 289 2.74 17.46 -6.81
N LYS A 290 2.35 16.73 -5.75
CA LYS A 290 2.05 17.36 -4.46
C LYS A 290 3.23 17.28 -3.49
N ALA A 291 3.47 18.37 -2.77
CA ALA A 291 4.33 18.33 -1.59
C ALA A 291 3.71 17.40 -0.53
N ILE A 292 4.55 16.68 0.20
CA ILE A 292 4.10 15.65 1.16
C ILE A 292 4.43 16.07 2.58
N VAL A 293 3.46 16.00 3.48
CA VAL A 293 3.67 16.10 4.94
C VAL A 293 3.34 14.75 5.55
N ALA A 294 4.34 14.02 6.01
CA ALA A 294 4.13 12.64 6.46
C ALA A 294 4.86 12.33 7.76
N SER A 295 4.34 11.35 8.51
CA SER A 295 5.04 10.79 9.67
C SER A 295 6.32 10.06 9.24
N ASP A 296 7.38 10.19 10.04
CA ASP A 296 8.66 9.49 9.84
C ASP A 296 8.54 8.04 10.32
N VAL A 297 7.94 7.23 9.47
CA VAL A 297 7.71 5.80 9.73
C VAL A 297 8.08 4.96 8.51
N VAL A 298 8.19 3.64 8.73
CA VAL A 298 8.37 2.66 7.65
C VAL A 298 7.36 2.92 6.53
N GLY A 299 7.83 2.88 5.30
CA GLY A 299 7.06 3.15 4.09
C GLY A 299 7.00 4.63 3.71
N ASN A 300 6.65 5.53 4.62
CA ASN A 300 6.66 6.96 4.32
C ASN A 300 8.09 7.47 4.04
N LYS A 301 9.06 7.07 4.85
CA LYS A 301 10.47 7.46 4.68
C LYS A 301 11.12 6.90 3.42
N ASP A 302 10.50 5.91 2.80
CA ASP A 302 10.95 5.34 1.53
C ASP A 302 10.40 6.14 0.32
N CYS A 303 9.34 6.95 0.50
CA CYS A 303 8.77 7.82 -0.54
C CYS A 303 9.18 9.28 -0.40
N VAL A 304 9.37 9.76 0.84
CA VAL A 304 9.55 11.18 1.11
C VAL A 304 11.02 11.47 1.42
N ARG A 305 11.61 12.38 0.67
CA ARG A 305 12.95 12.95 0.92
C ARG A 305 12.77 14.22 1.72
N ASN A 306 13.09 14.16 3.02
CA ASN A 306 12.83 15.25 3.97
C ASN A 306 13.48 16.57 3.55
N GLY A 307 12.68 17.64 3.40
CA GLY A 307 13.10 18.94 2.92
C GLY A 307 13.20 19.08 1.40
N GLU A 308 13.03 18.00 0.63
CA GLU A 308 13.11 18.03 -0.83
C GLU A 308 11.72 17.96 -1.49
N ASN A 309 11.00 16.85 -1.35
CA ASN A 309 9.66 16.69 -1.90
C ASN A 309 8.57 16.77 -0.81
N GLY A 310 8.95 17.07 0.42
CA GLY A 310 8.05 17.17 1.55
C GLY A 310 8.78 17.11 2.89
N TYR A 311 8.03 16.82 3.94
CA TYR A 311 8.54 16.70 5.30
C TYR A 311 8.23 15.34 5.90
N LEU A 312 9.24 14.73 6.53
CA LEU A 312 9.11 13.57 7.43
C LEU A 312 9.16 14.08 8.87
N LEU A 313 8.10 13.85 9.62
CA LEU A 313 7.92 14.44 10.94
C LEU A 313 7.69 13.36 12.01
N PRO A 314 8.21 13.56 13.22
CA PRO A 314 7.77 12.74 14.35
C PRO A 314 6.26 12.88 14.55
N LEU A 315 5.65 11.94 15.25
CA LEU A 315 4.23 12.04 15.63
C LEU A 315 4.06 13.05 16.78
N ASP A 316 4.42 14.28 16.48
CA ASP A 316 4.28 15.46 17.32
C ASP A 316 3.46 16.52 16.56
N ALA A 317 2.35 16.93 17.14
CA ALA A 317 1.40 17.81 16.47
C ALA A 317 1.98 19.21 16.21
N GLU A 318 2.85 19.75 17.07
CA GLU A 318 3.49 21.06 16.82
C GLU A 318 4.42 21.00 15.61
N ALA A 319 5.21 19.92 15.46
CA ALA A 319 6.06 19.75 14.29
C ALA A 319 5.26 19.75 12.97
N TYR A 320 4.07 19.12 12.98
CA TYR A 320 3.17 19.16 11.82
C TYR A 320 2.62 20.55 11.56
N VAL A 321 2.14 21.23 12.60
CA VAL A 321 1.55 22.58 12.49
C VAL A 321 2.53 23.57 11.87
N ASP A 322 3.77 23.59 12.33
CA ASP A 322 4.81 24.50 11.82
C ASP A 322 5.04 24.28 10.31
N LYS A 323 5.12 23.02 9.87
CA LYS A 323 5.35 22.69 8.45
C LYS A 323 4.11 22.89 7.59
N ILE A 324 2.91 22.65 8.11
CA ILE A 324 1.65 22.96 7.43
C ILE A 324 1.54 24.46 7.19
N ILE A 325 1.74 25.29 8.22
CA ILE A 325 1.66 26.75 8.11
C ILE A 325 2.75 27.28 7.14
N GLN A 326 3.95 26.71 7.20
CA GLN A 326 5.01 27.05 6.25
C GLN A 326 4.58 26.79 4.82
N LEU A 327 4.05 25.59 4.50
CA LEU A 327 3.60 25.23 3.16
C LEU A 327 2.38 26.04 2.69
N VAL A 328 1.49 26.47 3.60
CA VAL A 328 0.37 27.35 3.24
C VAL A 328 0.86 28.72 2.80
N ASN A 329 1.82 29.31 3.54
CA ASN A 329 2.26 30.68 3.35
C ASN A 329 3.38 30.84 2.31
N ASP A 330 4.22 29.81 2.12
CA ASP A 330 5.36 29.84 1.19
C ASP A 330 5.04 29.07 -0.09
N LYS A 331 4.54 29.80 -1.08
CA LYS A 331 4.20 29.23 -2.38
C LYS A 331 5.44 28.77 -3.15
N GLU A 332 6.56 29.48 -3.06
CA GLU A 332 7.78 29.14 -3.80
C GLU A 332 8.38 27.82 -3.30
N LEU A 333 8.49 27.69 -1.97
CA LEU A 333 8.91 26.44 -1.34
C LEU A 333 7.99 25.28 -1.74
N ARG A 334 6.68 25.48 -1.66
CA ARG A 334 5.69 24.45 -2.04
C ARG A 334 5.84 24.03 -3.48
N THR A 335 5.96 24.98 -4.43
CA THR A 335 6.16 24.68 -5.84
C THR A 335 7.46 23.91 -6.08
N SER A 336 8.56 24.29 -5.44
CA SER A 336 9.82 23.55 -5.52
C SER A 336 9.67 22.09 -5.04
N MET A 337 8.93 21.86 -3.94
CA MET A 337 8.66 20.50 -3.45
C MET A 337 7.73 19.71 -4.39
N GLU A 338 6.77 20.37 -5.00
CA GLU A 338 5.84 19.79 -5.98
C GLU A 338 6.60 19.26 -7.21
N GLU A 339 7.52 20.04 -7.75
CA GLU A 339 8.38 19.65 -8.87
C GLU A 339 9.26 18.44 -8.52
N LYS A 340 9.87 18.45 -7.34
CA LYS A 340 10.70 17.32 -6.88
C LYS A 340 9.87 16.06 -6.61
N SER A 341 8.67 16.21 -6.04
CA SER A 341 7.72 15.09 -5.89
C SER A 341 7.41 14.43 -7.23
N ARG A 342 7.11 15.24 -8.23
CA ARG A 342 6.81 14.74 -9.57
C ARG A 342 8.01 14.06 -10.21
N ALA A 343 9.20 14.63 -10.10
CA ALA A 343 10.42 14.05 -10.64
C ALA A 343 10.72 12.69 -9.98
N LEU A 344 10.66 12.62 -8.66
CA LEU A 344 10.90 11.39 -7.90
C LEU A 344 9.86 10.29 -8.24
N PHE A 345 8.58 10.67 -8.42
CA PHE A 345 7.57 9.73 -8.89
C PHE A 345 7.94 9.10 -10.23
N LEU A 346 8.32 9.91 -11.22
CA LEU A 346 8.66 9.43 -12.57
C LEU A 346 9.89 8.51 -12.55
N GLU A 347 10.85 8.78 -11.68
CA GLU A 347 12.08 8.00 -11.54
C GLU A 347 11.84 6.68 -10.80
N GLU A 348 11.17 6.70 -9.65
CA GLU A 348 11.16 5.57 -8.73
C GLU A 348 9.82 4.81 -8.66
N PHE A 349 8.67 5.44 -9.00
CA PHE A 349 7.34 4.87 -8.72
C PHE A 349 6.40 4.79 -9.92
N PHE A 350 6.84 5.24 -11.10
CA PHE A 350 6.03 5.14 -12.32
C PHE A 350 6.01 3.70 -12.82
N ILE A 351 4.83 3.07 -12.86
CA ILE A 351 4.66 1.64 -13.09
C ILE A 351 5.28 1.16 -14.41
N GLU A 352 5.17 1.95 -15.48
CA GLU A 352 5.68 1.55 -16.80
C GLU A 352 7.20 1.39 -16.81
N ASN A 353 7.91 2.17 -15.99
CA ASN A 353 9.35 2.07 -15.81
C ASN A 353 9.76 0.96 -14.85
N ARG A 354 8.91 0.66 -13.84
CA ARG A 354 9.23 -0.24 -12.74
C ARG A 354 8.80 -1.69 -12.96
N ILE A 355 7.79 -1.93 -13.78
CA ILE A 355 7.21 -3.27 -13.95
C ILE A 355 8.21 -4.31 -14.47
N LYS A 356 9.19 -3.89 -15.27
CA LYS A 356 10.28 -4.76 -15.76
C LYS A 356 11.10 -5.37 -14.61
N TYR A 357 11.27 -4.65 -13.50
CA TYR A 357 12.02 -5.14 -12.35
C TYR A 357 11.25 -6.25 -11.64
N LEU A 358 9.91 -6.14 -11.51
CA LEU A 358 9.07 -7.22 -11.01
C LEU A 358 9.21 -8.47 -11.87
N GLN A 359 9.16 -8.32 -13.19
CA GLN A 359 9.33 -9.44 -14.12
C GLN A 359 10.71 -10.10 -13.97
N ASN A 360 11.75 -9.31 -13.76
CA ASN A 360 13.10 -9.84 -13.53
C ASN A 360 13.17 -10.67 -12.24
N GLN A 361 12.48 -10.26 -11.17
CA GLN A 361 12.39 -11.06 -9.93
C GLN A 361 11.69 -12.40 -10.20
N TYR A 362 10.59 -12.41 -10.95
CA TYR A 362 9.92 -13.66 -11.32
C TYR A 362 10.82 -14.55 -12.17
N ASN A 363 11.51 -14.00 -13.16
CA ASN A 363 12.42 -14.74 -14.04
C ASN A 363 13.59 -15.36 -13.26
N MET A 364 14.18 -14.61 -12.32
CA MET A 364 15.29 -15.09 -11.48
C MET A 364 14.86 -16.36 -10.72
N VAL A 365 13.72 -16.34 -10.06
CA VAL A 365 13.24 -17.48 -9.26
C VAL A 365 12.74 -18.63 -10.15
N TYR A 366 12.15 -18.34 -11.30
CA TYR A 366 11.77 -19.33 -12.29
C TYR A 366 12.98 -20.10 -12.82
N ASN A 367 14.05 -19.40 -13.20
CA ASN A 367 15.28 -20.01 -13.73
C ASN A 367 15.98 -20.89 -12.67
N LEU A 368 15.91 -20.54 -11.39
CA LEU A 368 16.39 -21.39 -10.30
C LEU A 368 15.63 -22.72 -10.17
N ARG A 369 14.42 -22.82 -10.74
CA ARG A 369 13.62 -24.06 -10.74
C ARG A 369 13.94 -24.96 -11.94
N TYR A 370 14.14 -24.36 -13.12
CA TYR A 370 14.23 -25.09 -14.40
C TYR A 370 15.60 -24.99 -15.07
N GLY A 371 16.43 -24.03 -14.69
CA GLY A 371 17.78 -23.83 -15.21
C GLY A 371 18.82 -24.42 -14.25
N GLY A 372 19.36 -25.56 -14.58
CA GLY A 372 20.63 -26.01 -13.98
C GLY A 372 21.72 -24.98 -14.30
N GLY A 373 22.12 -24.20 -13.29
CA GLY A 373 23.35 -23.45 -13.17
C GLY A 373 23.92 -22.77 -14.43
N GLN A 374 23.42 -21.58 -14.75
CA GLN A 374 24.25 -20.52 -15.36
C GLN A 374 23.79 -19.17 -14.77
N ILE A 375 24.57 -18.68 -13.83
CA ILE A 375 24.49 -17.29 -13.37
C ILE A 375 25.10 -16.46 -14.51
N LEU A 376 24.26 -15.78 -15.29
CA LEU A 376 24.73 -14.73 -16.18
C LEU A 376 25.07 -13.50 -15.33
N SER A 377 26.36 -13.32 -15.08
CA SER A 377 26.94 -12.07 -14.62
C SER A 377 26.94 -11.10 -15.79
N SER A 378 26.13 -10.06 -15.72
CA SER A 378 26.32 -8.80 -16.41
C SER A 378 25.54 -7.70 -15.71
#